data_293cb8d282638d08c854c9837eba9736
#
_entry.id   293cb8d282638d08c854c9837eba9736
#
_cell.length_a   1.000
_cell.length_b   1.000
_cell.length_c   1.000
_cell.angle_alpha   90.00
_cell.angle_beta   90.00
_cell.angle_gamma   90.00
#
_symmetry.space_group_name_H-M   'P 1'
#
loop_
_entity.id
_entity.type
_entity.pdbx_description
1 polymer ?
#
loop_
_entity_poly.entity_id
_entity_poly.type
_entity_poly.pdbx_seq_one_letter_code
_entity_poly.pdbx_strand_id
1 'polypeptide(L)'
;MSNINTQTTGALSAEMKTYYGMELLENAKPALVHNQFAATRGVPVGGGKTVEWRKFGSFEKALTPLTEGVTPDGSGISVSYITKELSQYGDYTTVSDMLDLTAIDDVVLEITDRHGANMGLTLDTVTRNEIQQGTKVIYAPTINADGSETEVLHRYELGKANKLTAALVARAATALKKMNAPTFDGKYVCILHPSVAFDLRNDPDWIAAHQYAAATELFSGEIGELHGVRFVETTEAKIFRGKALCQDSFTLTAANNAANGTVTVSEKMAVGALAGRQVLVNGVKVGVLDNTDSMLMLEDNITCAAGDIIYPAEGGAEGGAVYGCLFIGKGAYGVIDLSEGTEVIVKPRGSSGTADPLDQRSSVGWKGVHAAAILYDEYILRVECGSSYSEEDMAN
;
A
#
# COMPACT_ATOMS: atom_id res chain seq x y z
N MET A 1 6.06 -46.01 -44.78
CA MET A 1 6.73 -45.03 -43.86
C MET A 1 5.64 -44.07 -43.42
N SER A 2 5.14 -44.25 -42.21
CA SER A 2 4.13 -43.40 -41.66
C SER A 2 4.83 -42.13 -41.09
N ASN A 3 4.50 -40.98 -41.62
CA ASN A 3 4.86 -39.71 -41.02
C ASN A 3 4.09 -39.58 -39.69
N ILE A 4 4.73 -39.95 -38.60
CA ILE A 4 4.28 -39.60 -37.29
C ILE A 4 4.57 -38.13 -37.15
N ASN A 5 3.58 -37.29 -37.37
CA ASN A 5 3.65 -35.86 -37.06
C ASN A 5 3.56 -35.72 -35.54
N THR A 6 4.69 -35.96 -34.86
CA THR A 6 4.83 -35.73 -33.43
C THR A 6 4.92 -34.23 -33.26
N GLN A 7 3.82 -33.59 -32.92
CA GLN A 7 3.88 -32.25 -32.36
C GLN A 7 4.65 -32.38 -31.05
N THR A 8 5.91 -32.05 -31.09
CA THR A 8 6.70 -31.93 -29.88
C THR A 8 6.17 -30.71 -29.14
N THR A 9 5.74 -30.89 -27.88
CA THR A 9 5.32 -29.86 -26.93
C THR A 9 6.44 -28.82 -26.60
N GLY A 10 7.48 -28.76 -27.41
CA GLY A 10 8.64 -27.86 -27.22
C GLY A 10 8.40 -26.38 -27.52
N ALA A 11 7.27 -26.01 -28.08
CA ALA A 11 6.85 -24.62 -28.23
C ALA A 11 5.35 -24.53 -27.93
N LEU A 12 4.99 -24.00 -26.80
CA LEU A 12 3.63 -23.55 -26.57
C LEU A 12 3.21 -22.65 -27.73
N SER A 13 2.08 -22.96 -28.37
CA SER A 13 1.55 -22.11 -29.42
C SER A 13 1.30 -20.71 -28.89
N ALA A 14 1.36 -19.69 -29.74
CA ALA A 14 1.05 -18.32 -29.35
C ALA A 14 -0.34 -18.22 -28.68
N GLU A 15 -1.29 -19.04 -29.13
CA GLU A 15 -2.64 -19.13 -28.57
C GLU A 15 -2.65 -19.66 -27.13
N MET A 16 -1.87 -20.70 -26.82
CA MET A 16 -1.74 -21.22 -25.45
C MET A 16 -1.09 -20.19 -24.51
N LYS A 17 -0.06 -19.49 -24.97
CA LYS A 17 0.56 -18.40 -24.17
C LYS A 17 -0.43 -17.28 -23.89
N THR A 18 -1.26 -16.94 -24.88
CA THR A 18 -2.32 -15.93 -24.72
C THR A 18 -3.37 -16.40 -23.73
N TYR A 19 -3.76 -17.66 -23.77
CA TYR A 19 -4.73 -18.24 -22.84
C TYR A 19 -4.23 -18.18 -21.39
N TYR A 20 -3.03 -18.69 -21.11
CA TYR A 20 -2.44 -18.60 -19.76
C TYR A 20 -2.23 -17.15 -19.30
N GLY A 21 -1.90 -16.25 -20.21
CA GLY A 21 -1.78 -14.83 -19.91
C GLY A 21 -3.11 -14.19 -19.51
N MET A 22 -4.19 -14.54 -20.18
CA MET A 22 -5.54 -14.06 -19.83
C MET A 22 -6.00 -14.62 -18.49
N GLU A 23 -5.82 -15.92 -18.25
CA GLU A 23 -6.17 -16.59 -17.01
C GLU A 23 -5.43 -15.96 -15.81
N LEU A 24 -4.12 -15.78 -15.93
CA LEU A 24 -3.32 -15.14 -14.89
C LEU A 24 -3.82 -13.72 -14.57
N LEU A 25 -4.13 -12.92 -15.58
CA LEU A 25 -4.64 -11.56 -15.38
C LEU A 25 -6.05 -11.54 -14.76
N GLU A 26 -6.90 -12.47 -15.13
CA GLU A 26 -8.24 -12.59 -14.54
C GLU A 26 -8.16 -12.93 -13.05
N ASN A 27 -7.28 -13.84 -12.67
CA ASN A 27 -7.08 -14.25 -11.29
C ASN A 27 -6.36 -13.16 -10.45
N ALA A 28 -5.58 -12.29 -11.07
CA ALA A 28 -4.94 -11.16 -10.39
C ALA A 28 -5.90 -10.01 -10.07
N LYS A 29 -6.88 -9.74 -10.93
CA LYS A 29 -7.79 -8.59 -10.80
C LYS A 29 -8.49 -8.45 -9.44
N PRO A 30 -9.03 -9.51 -8.82
CA PRO A 30 -9.71 -9.39 -7.52
C PRO A 30 -8.81 -8.89 -6.39
N ALA A 31 -7.49 -9.14 -6.49
CA ALA A 31 -6.52 -8.72 -5.48
C ALA A 31 -6.02 -7.27 -5.67
N LEU A 32 -6.27 -6.64 -6.83
CA LEU A 32 -5.77 -5.32 -7.19
C LEU A 32 -6.68 -4.18 -6.70
N VAL A 33 -6.88 -4.06 -5.40
CA VAL A 33 -7.78 -3.05 -4.83
C VAL A 33 -7.19 -1.64 -4.92
N HIS A 34 -5.92 -1.46 -4.54
CA HIS A 34 -5.26 -0.15 -4.56
C HIS A 34 -4.97 0.35 -5.98
N ASN A 35 -4.85 -0.54 -6.96
CA ASN A 35 -4.62 -0.16 -8.36
C ASN A 35 -5.87 0.34 -9.09
N GLN A 36 -7.09 0.01 -8.61
CA GLN A 36 -8.35 0.37 -9.28
C GLN A 36 -8.59 1.87 -9.40
N PHE A 37 -8.10 2.65 -8.43
CA PHE A 37 -8.37 4.09 -8.32
C PHE A 37 -7.20 4.95 -8.81
N ALA A 38 -6.18 4.32 -9.36
CA ALA A 38 -4.99 4.98 -9.88
C ALA A 38 -5.21 5.61 -11.27
N ALA A 39 -4.43 6.61 -11.58
CA ALA A 39 -4.26 7.06 -12.96
C ALA A 39 -3.28 6.12 -13.66
N THR A 40 -3.76 5.32 -14.61
CA THR A 40 -2.93 4.36 -15.34
C THR A 40 -2.13 5.02 -16.45
N ARG A 41 -0.90 4.54 -16.67
CA ARG A 41 -0.04 4.95 -17.78
C ARG A 41 0.65 3.73 -18.38
N GLY A 42 0.74 3.70 -19.70
CA GLY A 42 1.46 2.62 -20.42
C GLY A 42 2.96 2.63 -20.16
N VAL A 43 3.59 1.49 -20.34
CA VAL A 43 5.06 1.33 -20.23
C VAL A 43 5.72 2.05 -21.40
N PRO A 44 6.71 2.93 -21.18
CA PRO A 44 7.41 3.62 -22.25
C PRO A 44 8.34 2.65 -23.00
N VAL A 45 7.89 2.11 -24.11
CA VAL A 45 8.69 1.23 -24.96
C VAL A 45 9.84 2.04 -25.58
N GLY A 46 11.08 1.65 -25.28
CA GLY A 46 12.28 2.36 -25.76
C GLY A 46 12.59 3.68 -25.06
N GLY A 47 11.82 4.08 -24.06
CA GLY A 47 11.97 5.33 -23.30
C GLY A 47 12.86 5.28 -22.06
N GLY A 48 13.59 4.17 -21.83
CA GLY A 48 14.42 3.99 -20.64
C GLY A 48 13.69 3.31 -19.48
N LYS A 49 14.30 3.31 -18.29
CA LYS A 49 13.78 2.66 -17.08
C LYS A 49 12.90 3.56 -16.21
N THR A 50 12.58 4.76 -16.65
CA THR A 50 11.83 5.74 -15.86
C THR A 50 10.51 6.07 -16.52
N VAL A 51 9.46 6.17 -15.71
CA VAL A 51 8.16 6.70 -16.10
C VAL A 51 8.03 8.11 -15.54
N GLU A 52 7.51 9.00 -16.35
CA GLU A 52 7.30 10.39 -16.01
C GLU A 52 5.82 10.74 -16.06
N TRP A 53 5.29 11.29 -14.96
CA TRP A 53 3.97 11.91 -14.93
C TRP A 53 4.12 13.43 -14.92
N ARG A 54 3.28 14.10 -15.70
CA ARG A 54 3.26 15.56 -15.80
C ARG A 54 2.17 16.11 -14.90
N LYS A 55 2.53 17.05 -14.05
CA LYS A 55 1.62 17.80 -13.20
C LYS A 55 1.55 19.23 -13.71
N PHE A 56 0.35 19.71 -14.00
CA PHE A 56 0.09 21.08 -14.40
C PHE A 56 -0.35 21.89 -13.18
N GLY A 57 0.30 23.04 -12.95
CA GLY A 57 -0.10 23.95 -11.91
C GLY A 57 -1.42 24.66 -12.23
N SER A 58 -2.15 25.04 -11.21
CA SER A 58 -3.36 25.86 -11.35
C SER A 58 -2.96 27.31 -11.68
N PHE A 59 -3.78 27.99 -12.48
CA PHE A 59 -3.65 29.42 -12.64
C PHE A 59 -4.08 30.16 -11.37
N GLU A 60 -3.43 31.27 -11.09
CA GLU A 60 -3.89 32.20 -10.05
C GLU A 60 -5.21 32.85 -10.46
N LYS A 61 -5.99 33.26 -9.45
CA LYS A 61 -7.26 33.93 -9.69
C LYS A 61 -6.99 35.30 -10.32
N ALA A 62 -7.64 35.61 -11.47
CA ALA A 62 -7.59 36.91 -12.13
C ALA A 62 -8.48 37.90 -11.38
N LEU A 63 -8.02 38.46 -10.28
CA LEU A 63 -8.79 39.36 -9.42
C LEU A 63 -8.67 40.82 -9.82
N THR A 64 -7.76 41.18 -10.72
CA THR A 64 -7.55 42.56 -11.17
C THR A 64 -8.53 42.87 -12.29
N PRO A 65 -9.40 43.90 -12.18
CA PRO A 65 -10.27 44.32 -13.24
C PRO A 65 -9.47 44.78 -14.47
N LEU A 66 -9.95 44.44 -15.65
CA LEU A 66 -9.33 44.84 -16.90
C LEU A 66 -9.52 46.38 -17.15
N THR A 67 -8.48 47.03 -17.62
CA THR A 67 -8.54 48.43 -18.07
C THR A 67 -8.95 48.44 -19.53
N GLU A 68 -9.93 49.27 -19.88
CA GLU A 68 -10.41 49.40 -21.25
C GLU A 68 -9.28 49.83 -22.19
N GLY A 69 -9.12 49.07 -23.27
CA GLY A 69 -8.10 49.36 -24.31
C GLY A 69 -6.68 48.90 -23.96
N VAL A 70 -6.46 48.26 -22.80
CA VAL A 70 -5.15 47.72 -22.39
C VAL A 70 -5.20 46.19 -22.38
N THR A 71 -4.31 45.57 -23.12
CA THR A 71 -4.16 44.11 -23.10
C THR A 71 -3.39 43.69 -21.84
N PRO A 72 -3.94 42.86 -20.96
CA PRO A 72 -3.22 42.40 -19.78
C PRO A 72 -2.09 41.43 -20.14
N ASP A 73 -1.10 41.33 -19.27
CA ASP A 73 -0.09 40.28 -19.36
C ASP A 73 -0.71 38.88 -19.14
N GLY A 74 -0.34 37.94 -19.99
CA GLY A 74 -0.84 36.56 -19.90
C GLY A 74 -0.20 35.80 -18.74
N SER A 75 -0.94 34.84 -18.17
CA SER A 75 -0.43 33.93 -17.15
C SER A 75 0.28 32.72 -17.79
N GLY A 76 1.48 32.41 -17.31
CA GLY A 76 2.21 31.21 -17.71
C GLY A 76 1.69 29.96 -16.98
N ILE A 77 1.71 28.81 -17.67
CA ILE A 77 1.42 27.52 -17.03
C ILE A 77 2.70 26.91 -16.46
N SER A 78 2.67 26.53 -15.18
CA SER A 78 3.78 25.79 -14.58
C SER A 78 3.58 24.27 -14.80
N VAL A 79 4.64 23.60 -15.22
CA VAL A 79 4.65 22.15 -15.42
C VAL A 79 5.73 21.56 -14.54
N SER A 80 5.36 20.62 -13.70
CA SER A 80 6.30 19.81 -12.91
C SER A 80 6.23 18.34 -13.33
N TYR A 81 7.31 17.64 -13.14
CA TYR A 81 7.45 16.24 -13.53
C TYR A 81 7.68 15.40 -12.30
N ILE A 82 6.99 14.25 -12.23
CA ILE A 82 7.19 13.23 -11.21
C ILE A 82 7.74 12.02 -11.95
N THR A 83 8.98 11.65 -11.64
CA THR A 83 9.67 10.52 -12.25
C THR A 83 9.79 9.38 -11.25
N LYS A 84 9.51 8.16 -11.68
CA LYS A 84 9.70 6.95 -10.88
C LYS A 84 10.42 5.89 -11.73
N GLU A 85 11.34 5.19 -11.11
CA GLU A 85 12.04 4.08 -11.77
C GLU A 85 11.15 2.85 -11.82
N LEU A 86 11.19 2.15 -12.96
CA LEU A 86 10.49 0.88 -13.18
C LEU A 86 11.22 -0.25 -12.47
N SER A 87 10.49 -0.98 -11.64
CA SER A 87 10.99 -2.19 -11.00
C SER A 87 10.33 -3.42 -11.59
N GLN A 88 11.10 -4.49 -11.72
CA GLN A 88 10.62 -5.77 -12.23
C GLN A 88 10.41 -6.73 -11.08
N TYR A 89 9.23 -7.32 -11.03
CA TYR A 89 8.82 -8.32 -10.05
C TYR A 89 8.50 -9.62 -10.76
N GLY A 90 8.63 -10.74 -10.07
CA GLY A 90 8.29 -12.04 -10.65
C GLY A 90 8.53 -13.17 -9.68
N ASP A 91 7.84 -14.27 -9.92
CA ASP A 91 7.97 -15.50 -9.16
C ASP A 91 7.77 -16.70 -10.08
N TYR A 92 8.32 -17.86 -9.72
CA TYR A 92 8.16 -19.08 -10.52
C TYR A 92 8.16 -20.33 -9.65
N THR A 93 7.43 -21.33 -10.11
CA THR A 93 7.39 -22.66 -9.50
C THR A 93 7.87 -23.71 -10.49
N THR A 94 8.67 -24.67 -10.00
CA THR A 94 9.12 -25.82 -10.77
C THR A 94 8.30 -27.06 -10.42
N VAL A 95 7.89 -27.82 -11.43
CA VAL A 95 7.13 -29.05 -11.31
C VAL A 95 7.98 -30.21 -11.82
N SER A 96 8.04 -31.29 -11.06
CA SER A 96 8.72 -32.51 -11.48
C SER A 96 7.85 -33.35 -12.42
N ASP A 97 8.48 -34.14 -13.26
CA ASP A 97 7.80 -35.08 -14.17
C ASP A 97 6.97 -36.13 -13.46
N MET A 98 7.43 -36.59 -12.29
CA MET A 98 6.72 -37.56 -11.46
C MET A 98 5.45 -36.94 -10.88
N LEU A 99 5.47 -35.67 -10.45
CA LEU A 99 4.29 -34.98 -9.94
C LEU A 99 3.25 -34.82 -11.06
N ASP A 100 3.67 -34.36 -12.23
CA ASP A 100 2.80 -34.16 -13.37
C ASP A 100 2.19 -35.50 -13.90
N LEU A 101 2.93 -36.62 -13.79
CA LEU A 101 2.47 -37.95 -14.17
C LEU A 101 1.50 -38.55 -13.12
N THR A 102 1.66 -38.25 -11.84
CA THR A 102 0.93 -38.88 -10.74
C THR A 102 -0.21 -38.03 -10.20
N ALA A 103 -0.25 -36.74 -10.51
CA ALA A 103 -1.32 -35.84 -10.10
C ALA A 103 -2.65 -36.20 -10.78
N ILE A 104 -3.72 -36.09 -10.02
CA ILE A 104 -5.08 -36.31 -10.52
C ILE A 104 -5.58 -35.08 -11.27
N ASP A 105 -5.13 -33.88 -10.85
CA ASP A 105 -5.54 -32.59 -11.39
C ASP A 105 -4.47 -32.01 -12.32
N ASP A 106 -4.86 -31.05 -13.16
CA ASP A 106 -3.92 -30.30 -14.00
C ASP A 106 -3.09 -29.32 -13.13
N VAL A 107 -1.93 -29.80 -12.69
CA VAL A 107 -1.02 -29.04 -11.80
C VAL A 107 -0.56 -27.74 -12.44
N VAL A 108 -0.39 -27.69 -13.75
CA VAL A 108 0.09 -26.49 -14.46
C VAL A 108 -0.97 -25.38 -14.42
N LEU A 109 -2.22 -25.72 -14.60
CA LEU A 109 -3.34 -24.78 -14.52
C LEU A 109 -3.48 -24.23 -13.11
N GLU A 110 -3.53 -25.09 -12.08
CA GLU A 110 -3.64 -24.68 -10.68
C GLU A 110 -2.46 -23.77 -10.24
N ILE A 111 -1.24 -24.06 -10.68
CA ILE A 111 -0.09 -23.21 -10.41
C ILE A 111 -0.23 -21.85 -11.11
N THR A 112 -0.77 -21.82 -12.32
CA THR A 112 -1.00 -20.56 -13.05
C THR A 112 -2.00 -19.68 -12.31
N ASP A 113 -3.08 -20.25 -11.80
CA ASP A 113 -4.08 -19.52 -11.01
C ASP A 113 -3.48 -18.93 -9.72
N ARG A 114 -2.67 -19.74 -9.02
CA ARG A 114 -1.99 -19.28 -7.81
C ARG A 114 -0.95 -18.20 -8.08
N HIS A 115 -0.24 -18.30 -9.19
CA HIS A 115 0.68 -17.24 -9.63
C HIS A 115 -0.07 -15.97 -10.03
N GLY A 116 -1.28 -16.08 -10.59
CA GLY A 116 -2.15 -14.95 -10.86
C GLY A 116 -2.51 -14.18 -9.59
N ALA A 117 -3.00 -14.89 -8.57
CA ALA A 117 -3.32 -14.30 -7.28
C ALA A 117 -2.06 -13.69 -6.60
N ASN A 118 -0.92 -14.39 -6.62
CA ASN A 118 0.35 -13.90 -6.09
C ASN A 118 0.82 -12.61 -6.79
N MET A 119 0.72 -12.54 -8.11
CA MET A 119 1.03 -11.34 -8.88
C MET A 119 0.15 -10.17 -8.44
N GLY A 120 -1.16 -10.39 -8.34
CA GLY A 120 -2.10 -9.36 -7.91
C GLY A 120 -1.75 -8.81 -6.52
N LEU A 121 -1.54 -9.69 -5.55
CA LEU A 121 -1.17 -9.31 -4.19
C LEU A 121 0.17 -8.56 -4.15
N THR A 122 1.18 -9.03 -4.88
CA THR A 122 2.50 -8.40 -4.92
C THR A 122 2.43 -6.98 -5.46
N LEU A 123 1.78 -6.78 -6.60
CA LEU A 123 1.71 -5.48 -7.26
C LEU A 123 0.80 -4.50 -6.48
N ASP A 124 -0.27 -4.99 -5.89
CA ASP A 124 -1.15 -4.20 -5.00
C ASP A 124 -0.42 -3.75 -3.74
N THR A 125 0.39 -4.63 -3.14
CA THR A 125 1.23 -4.32 -1.98
C THR A 125 2.26 -3.23 -2.29
N VAL A 126 2.92 -3.29 -3.45
CA VAL A 126 3.87 -2.26 -3.88
C VAL A 126 3.16 -0.91 -4.04
N THR A 127 2.01 -0.88 -4.69
CA THR A 127 1.19 0.33 -4.83
C THR A 127 0.74 0.86 -3.47
N ARG A 128 0.20 -0.01 -2.60
CA ARG A 128 -0.22 0.34 -1.24
C ARG A 128 0.92 1.00 -0.46
N ASN A 129 2.09 0.39 -0.45
CA ASN A 129 3.22 0.89 0.30
C ASN A 129 3.70 2.27 -0.20
N GLU A 130 3.61 2.52 -1.49
CA GLU A 130 3.90 3.84 -2.06
C GLU A 130 2.86 4.88 -1.65
N ILE A 131 1.57 4.58 -1.72
CA ILE A 131 0.48 5.51 -1.38
C ILE A 131 0.51 5.84 0.12
N GLN A 132 0.89 4.87 0.95
CA GLN A 132 0.99 5.06 2.41
C GLN A 132 2.13 6.02 2.83
N GLN A 133 3.00 6.43 1.91
CA GLN A 133 4.03 7.45 2.18
C GLN A 133 3.50 8.88 2.13
N GLY A 134 2.22 9.09 1.78
CA GLY A 134 1.59 10.41 1.78
C GLY A 134 1.77 11.14 3.11
N THR A 135 2.02 12.45 3.03
CA THR A 135 2.37 13.28 4.20
C THR A 135 1.18 13.70 5.04
N LYS A 136 -0.03 13.66 4.47
CA LYS A 136 -1.26 14.07 5.14
C LYS A 136 -1.80 12.93 6.00
N VAL A 137 -1.72 13.09 7.31
CA VAL A 137 -2.19 12.09 8.28
C VAL A 137 -3.15 12.72 9.28
N ILE A 138 -4.20 12.01 9.61
CA ILE A 138 -5.11 12.30 10.74
C ILE A 138 -5.11 11.07 11.64
N TYR A 139 -4.92 11.28 12.92
CA TYR A 139 -5.04 10.23 13.92
C TYR A 139 -6.45 10.22 14.51
N ALA A 140 -7.00 9.04 14.77
CA ALA A 140 -8.30 8.90 15.41
C ALA A 140 -8.24 9.43 16.84
N PRO A 141 -9.14 10.36 17.24
CA PRO A 141 -9.13 10.88 18.59
C PRO A 141 -9.54 9.80 19.60
N THR A 142 -9.14 9.99 20.85
CA THR A 142 -9.68 9.18 21.96
C THR A 142 -11.01 9.75 22.39
N ILE A 143 -12.05 8.93 22.38
CA ILE A 143 -13.39 9.30 22.88
C ILE A 143 -13.43 8.96 24.36
N ASN A 144 -13.53 9.99 25.20
CA ASN A 144 -13.63 9.85 26.65
C ASN A 144 -15.04 9.40 27.08
N ALA A 145 -15.16 8.94 28.32
CA ALA A 145 -16.44 8.48 28.88
C ALA A 145 -17.51 9.59 28.98
N ASP A 146 -17.10 10.85 28.98
CA ASP A 146 -17.98 12.03 28.98
C ASP A 146 -18.40 12.47 27.56
N GLY A 147 -17.95 11.75 26.52
CA GLY A 147 -18.19 12.07 25.12
C GLY A 147 -17.27 13.14 24.54
N SER A 148 -16.30 13.66 25.31
CA SER A 148 -15.30 14.59 24.82
C SER A 148 -14.24 13.86 24.00
N GLU A 149 -13.67 14.54 22.99
CA GLU A 149 -12.58 14.03 22.16
C GLU A 149 -11.24 14.57 22.66
N THR A 150 -10.30 13.68 22.90
CA THR A 150 -8.89 14.05 23.12
C THR A 150 -8.11 13.82 21.82
N GLU A 151 -7.48 14.87 21.32
CA GLU A 151 -6.68 14.79 20.10
C GLU A 151 -5.45 13.91 20.32
N VAL A 152 -5.19 13.03 19.37
CA VAL A 152 -4.02 12.16 19.28
C VAL A 152 -3.09 12.72 18.22
N LEU A 153 -1.82 12.88 18.54
CA LEU A 153 -0.84 13.50 17.64
C LEU A 153 0.12 12.48 17.03
N HIS A 154 0.23 11.31 17.65
CA HIS A 154 1.21 10.30 17.24
C HIS A 154 0.60 8.91 17.18
N ARG A 155 1.13 8.08 16.28
CA ARG A 155 0.65 6.69 16.07
C ARG A 155 0.77 5.86 17.34
N TYR A 156 1.81 6.00 18.12
CA TYR A 156 2.05 5.20 19.34
C TYR A 156 1.03 5.45 20.45
N GLU A 157 0.21 6.48 20.34
CA GLU A 157 -0.87 6.77 21.28
C GLU A 157 -2.19 6.06 20.91
N LEU A 158 -2.26 5.49 19.69
CA LEU A 158 -3.47 4.84 19.19
C LEU A 158 -3.63 3.44 19.77
N GLY A 159 -4.81 3.16 20.29
CA GLY A 159 -5.23 1.87 20.81
C GLY A 159 -6.68 1.54 20.44
N LYS A 160 -7.27 0.52 21.08
CA LYS A 160 -8.65 0.07 20.86
C LYS A 160 -9.73 1.15 20.93
N ALA A 161 -9.51 2.18 21.75
CA ALA A 161 -10.46 3.28 21.93
C ALA A 161 -10.49 4.24 20.74
N ASN A 162 -9.42 4.28 19.95
CA ASN A 162 -9.23 5.20 18.84
C ASN A 162 -9.81 4.61 17.54
N LYS A 163 -11.12 4.53 17.45
CA LYS A 163 -11.83 3.89 16.33
C LYS A 163 -12.09 4.86 15.18
N LEU A 164 -12.27 4.30 13.98
CA LEU A 164 -12.85 5.04 12.87
C LEU A 164 -14.34 5.25 13.11
N THR A 165 -14.76 6.51 13.33
CA THR A 165 -16.16 6.90 13.55
C THR A 165 -16.72 7.66 12.35
N ALA A 166 -18.05 7.74 12.23
CA ALA A 166 -18.72 8.53 11.20
C ALA A 166 -18.30 10.01 11.23
N ALA A 167 -18.10 10.58 12.42
CA ALA A 167 -17.61 11.94 12.60
C ALA A 167 -16.19 12.12 12.03
N LEU A 168 -15.30 11.16 12.25
CA LEU A 168 -13.94 11.19 11.71
C LEU A 168 -13.95 11.06 10.19
N VAL A 169 -14.82 10.24 9.60
CA VAL A 169 -15.06 10.15 8.16
C VAL A 169 -15.50 11.49 7.59
N ALA A 170 -16.45 12.17 8.24
CA ALA A 170 -16.89 13.51 7.83
C ALA A 170 -15.74 14.54 7.88
N ARG A 171 -14.88 14.47 8.91
CA ARG A 171 -13.66 15.29 9.05
C ARG A 171 -12.69 15.03 7.91
N ALA A 172 -12.43 13.77 7.57
CA ALA A 172 -11.56 13.37 6.48
C ALA A 172 -12.09 13.84 5.11
N ALA A 173 -13.38 13.63 4.84
CA ALA A 173 -14.03 14.11 3.62
C ALA A 173 -13.97 15.64 3.50
N THR A 174 -14.15 16.36 4.61
CA THR A 174 -14.07 17.82 4.65
C THR A 174 -12.63 18.29 4.39
N ALA A 175 -11.63 17.59 4.91
CA ALA A 175 -10.23 17.91 4.65
C ALA A 175 -9.90 17.78 3.16
N LEU A 176 -10.33 16.72 2.48
CA LEU A 176 -10.15 16.54 1.03
C LEU A 176 -10.89 17.62 0.24
N LYS A 177 -12.12 17.96 0.62
CA LYS A 177 -12.89 19.06 -0.02
C LYS A 177 -12.18 20.41 0.15
N LYS A 178 -11.62 20.69 1.33
CA LYS A 178 -10.85 21.92 1.61
C LYS A 178 -9.60 22.01 0.73
N MET A 179 -9.00 20.89 0.40
CA MET A 179 -7.85 20.80 -0.51
C MET A 179 -8.26 20.80 -2.00
N ASN A 180 -9.55 20.93 -2.31
CA ASN A 180 -10.13 20.87 -3.65
C ASN A 180 -9.78 19.57 -4.40
N ALA A 181 -9.70 18.44 -3.68
CA ALA A 181 -9.44 17.14 -4.29
C ALA A 181 -10.61 16.76 -5.22
N PRO A 182 -10.35 16.34 -6.47
CA PRO A 182 -11.39 15.86 -7.37
C PRO A 182 -11.99 14.56 -6.87
N THR A 183 -13.25 14.31 -7.17
CA THR A 183 -14.00 13.12 -6.75
C THR A 183 -14.09 12.09 -7.87
N PHE A 184 -14.33 10.83 -7.52
CA PHE A 184 -14.76 9.77 -8.43
C PHE A 184 -16.30 9.77 -8.46
N ASP A 185 -16.92 10.17 -9.55
CA ASP A 185 -18.37 10.22 -9.71
C ASP A 185 -19.11 10.93 -8.54
N GLY A 186 -18.51 12.02 -8.05
CA GLY A 186 -19.07 12.82 -6.95
C GLY A 186 -18.72 12.32 -5.55
N LYS A 187 -17.93 11.24 -5.40
CA LYS A 187 -17.56 10.63 -4.13
C LYS A 187 -16.05 10.46 -4.01
N TYR A 188 -15.53 10.47 -2.79
CA TYR A 188 -14.18 10.01 -2.48
C TYR A 188 -14.19 8.50 -2.25
N VAL A 189 -13.03 7.87 -2.27
CA VAL A 189 -12.87 6.45 -1.97
C VAL A 189 -12.06 6.31 -0.70
N CYS A 190 -12.51 5.44 0.20
CA CYS A 190 -11.76 5.02 1.38
C CYS A 190 -11.46 3.53 1.28
N ILE A 191 -10.18 3.17 1.34
CA ILE A 191 -9.73 1.78 1.41
C ILE A 191 -9.40 1.49 2.86
N LEU A 192 -10.00 0.45 3.44
CA LEU A 192 -9.86 0.11 4.85
C LEU A 192 -9.79 -1.41 5.09
N HIS A 193 -9.30 -1.78 6.26
CA HIS A 193 -9.20 -3.17 6.71
C HIS A 193 -10.54 -3.67 7.28
N PRO A 194 -10.88 -4.97 7.17
CA PRO A 194 -12.09 -5.56 7.74
C PRO A 194 -12.29 -5.28 9.24
N SER A 195 -11.22 -5.28 10.03
CA SER A 195 -11.27 -4.98 11.47
C SER A 195 -11.80 -3.55 11.73
N VAL A 196 -11.43 -2.58 10.89
CA VAL A 196 -11.94 -1.20 10.98
C VAL A 196 -13.36 -1.09 10.45
N ALA A 197 -13.68 -1.85 9.38
CA ALA A 197 -15.02 -1.93 8.83
C ALA A 197 -16.04 -2.42 9.87
N PHE A 198 -15.64 -3.36 10.74
CA PHE A 198 -16.45 -3.84 11.85
C PHE A 198 -16.84 -2.70 12.79
N ASP A 199 -15.89 -1.86 13.19
CA ASP A 199 -16.15 -0.72 14.08
C ASP A 199 -17.06 0.32 13.43
N LEU A 200 -16.82 0.64 12.15
CA LEU A 200 -17.61 1.61 11.40
C LEU A 200 -19.07 1.13 11.22
N ARG A 201 -19.28 -0.15 10.93
CA ARG A 201 -20.63 -0.75 10.81
C ARG A 201 -21.41 -0.76 12.12
N ASN A 202 -20.71 -0.76 13.25
CA ASN A 202 -21.32 -0.69 14.58
C ASN A 202 -21.54 0.75 15.07
N ASP A 203 -21.14 1.76 14.32
CA ASP A 203 -21.36 3.17 14.65
C ASP A 203 -22.86 3.52 14.52
N PRO A 204 -23.49 4.14 15.53
CA PRO A 204 -24.90 4.52 15.49
C PRO A 204 -25.27 5.40 14.29
N ASP A 205 -24.39 6.32 13.90
CA ASP A 205 -24.62 7.23 12.78
C ASP A 205 -24.58 6.49 11.44
N TRP A 206 -23.71 5.47 11.33
CA TRP A 206 -23.68 4.57 10.18
C TRP A 206 -24.99 3.79 10.05
N ILE A 207 -25.45 3.19 11.15
CA ILE A 207 -26.69 2.41 11.19
C ILE A 207 -27.88 3.30 10.82
N ALA A 208 -27.97 4.51 11.39
CA ALA A 208 -29.03 5.45 11.10
C ALA A 208 -29.06 5.88 9.62
N ALA A 209 -27.88 6.15 9.02
CA ALA A 209 -27.77 6.53 7.61
C ALA A 209 -28.24 5.41 6.67
N HIS A 210 -27.92 4.15 6.98
CA HIS A 210 -28.28 2.99 6.14
C HIS A 210 -29.69 2.47 6.35
N GLN A 211 -30.40 2.85 7.42
CA GLN A 211 -31.81 2.52 7.57
C GLN A 211 -32.73 3.19 6.53
N TYR A 212 -32.29 4.32 5.98
CA TYR A 212 -33.03 5.10 4.99
C TYR A 212 -32.58 4.94 3.56
N ALA A 213 -31.41 4.31 3.32
CA ALA A 213 -30.85 4.10 1.99
C ALA A 213 -31.24 2.72 1.46
N ALA A 214 -31.75 2.65 0.23
CA ALA A 214 -31.85 1.38 -0.49
C ALA A 214 -30.43 0.88 -0.76
N ALA A 215 -30.13 -0.32 -0.28
CA ALA A 215 -28.83 -0.95 -0.51
C ALA A 215 -28.63 -1.20 -2.01
N THR A 216 -27.78 -0.41 -2.63
CA THR A 216 -27.33 -0.63 -4.01
C THR A 216 -25.85 -0.97 -3.93
N GLU A 217 -25.54 -2.25 -3.79
CA GLU A 217 -24.17 -2.75 -3.87
C GLU A 217 -23.72 -2.72 -5.33
N LEU A 218 -22.74 -1.89 -5.64
CA LEU A 218 -22.25 -1.70 -7.01
C LEU A 218 -20.93 -2.42 -7.31
N PHE A 219 -20.12 -2.73 -6.29
CA PHE A 219 -18.79 -3.29 -6.49
C PHE A 219 -18.47 -4.43 -5.51
N SER A 220 -17.63 -5.37 -5.95
CA SER A 220 -17.08 -6.41 -5.08
C SER A 220 -16.22 -5.76 -3.97
N GLY A 221 -16.54 -6.03 -2.70
CA GLY A 221 -15.87 -5.45 -1.55
C GLY A 221 -16.39 -4.07 -1.11
N GLU A 222 -17.40 -3.49 -1.78
CA GLU A 222 -18.04 -2.26 -1.32
C GLU A 222 -18.90 -2.53 -0.07
N ILE A 223 -18.66 -1.76 0.99
CA ILE A 223 -19.40 -1.88 2.25
C ILE A 223 -20.62 -0.95 2.26
N GLY A 224 -20.53 0.16 1.55
CA GLY A 224 -21.52 1.23 1.54
C GLY A 224 -20.88 2.60 1.42
N GLU A 225 -21.66 3.64 1.63
CA GLU A 225 -21.20 5.02 1.51
C GLU A 225 -21.71 5.90 2.65
N LEU A 226 -20.85 6.81 3.12
CA LEU A 226 -21.18 7.78 4.15
C LEU A 226 -20.46 9.11 3.90
N HIS A 227 -21.14 10.24 4.09
CA HIS A 227 -20.62 11.60 3.93
C HIS A 227 -19.94 11.88 2.57
N GLY A 228 -20.37 11.18 1.51
CA GLY A 228 -19.77 11.31 0.18
C GLY A 228 -18.44 10.56 0.02
N VAL A 229 -18.22 9.57 0.87
CA VAL A 229 -17.10 8.62 0.79
C VAL A 229 -17.66 7.22 0.54
N ARG A 230 -17.11 6.54 -0.44
CA ARG A 230 -17.35 5.12 -0.73
C ARG A 230 -16.28 4.29 -0.04
N PHE A 231 -16.69 3.24 0.65
CA PHE A 231 -15.78 2.37 1.39
C PHE A 231 -15.54 1.07 0.66
N VAL A 232 -14.27 0.72 0.51
CA VAL A 232 -13.80 -0.54 -0.08
C VAL A 232 -13.00 -1.30 0.96
N GLU A 233 -13.40 -2.53 1.22
CA GLU A 233 -12.78 -3.42 2.21
C GLU A 233 -11.72 -4.30 1.54
N THR A 234 -10.55 -4.38 2.16
CA THR A 234 -9.49 -5.31 1.73
C THR A 234 -8.65 -5.75 2.92
N THR A 235 -8.31 -7.02 2.97
CA THR A 235 -7.37 -7.59 3.95
C THR A 235 -5.95 -7.06 3.77
N GLU A 236 -5.64 -6.56 2.57
CA GLU A 236 -4.35 -5.98 2.22
C GLU A 236 -4.22 -4.49 2.59
N ALA A 237 -5.22 -3.87 3.25
CA ALA A 237 -5.06 -2.52 3.78
C ALA A 237 -3.94 -2.47 4.82
N LYS A 238 -3.13 -1.40 4.82
CA LYS A 238 -1.91 -1.30 5.62
C LYS A 238 -2.18 -1.40 7.12
N ILE A 239 -1.45 -2.32 7.75
CA ILE A 239 -1.41 -2.50 9.20
C ILE A 239 -0.01 -2.14 9.68
N PHE A 240 0.07 -1.22 10.63
CA PHE A 240 1.30 -0.86 11.32
C PHE A 240 1.30 -1.56 12.68
N ARG A 241 2.33 -2.33 12.97
CA ARG A 241 2.49 -3.04 14.24
C ARG A 241 3.94 -2.99 14.69
N GLY A 242 4.16 -2.57 15.94
CA GLY A 242 5.50 -2.40 16.48
C GLY A 242 5.98 -3.53 17.39
N LYS A 243 5.13 -4.45 17.78
CA LYS A 243 5.41 -5.47 18.81
C LYS A 243 6.47 -6.53 18.41
N ALA A 244 6.88 -6.58 17.15
CA ALA A 244 8.04 -7.37 16.73
C ALA A 244 9.38 -6.87 17.33
N LEU A 245 9.36 -5.81 18.13
CA LEU A 245 10.52 -5.10 18.65
C LEU A 245 10.83 -5.38 20.13
N CYS A 246 10.31 -6.41 20.71
CA CYS A 246 10.62 -6.87 22.08
C CYS A 246 9.95 -6.10 23.22
N GLN A 247 9.69 -4.80 23.11
CA GLN A 247 9.06 -3.96 24.16
C GLN A 247 8.29 -2.79 23.58
N ASP A 248 7.37 -2.24 24.35
CA ASP A 248 6.48 -1.16 23.91
C ASP A 248 7.18 0.20 23.89
N SER A 249 8.23 0.35 24.70
CA SER A 249 9.04 1.57 24.76
C SER A 249 10.40 1.30 25.39
N PHE A 250 11.36 2.18 25.13
CA PHE A 250 12.68 2.18 25.75
C PHE A 250 12.96 3.52 26.39
N THR A 251 13.52 3.51 27.61
CA THR A 251 13.86 4.74 28.34
C THR A 251 15.34 5.07 28.21
N LEU A 252 15.67 6.27 27.80
CA LEU A 252 17.03 6.73 27.66
C LEU A 252 17.69 6.93 29.02
N THR A 253 18.86 6.32 29.21
CA THR A 253 19.64 6.41 30.46
C THR A 253 20.54 7.64 30.51
N ALA A 254 20.93 8.18 29.37
CA ALA A 254 21.81 9.31 29.24
C ALA A 254 21.40 10.26 28.13
N ALA A 255 21.64 11.56 28.34
CA ALA A 255 21.47 12.53 27.26
C ALA A 255 22.46 12.24 26.13
N ASN A 256 21.96 12.24 24.89
CA ASN A 256 22.84 12.22 23.74
C ASN A 256 22.87 13.60 23.09
N ASN A 257 24.06 14.19 23.06
CA ASN A 257 24.31 15.41 22.31
C ASN A 257 24.74 15.03 20.90
N ALA A 258 23.81 14.91 20.01
CA ALA A 258 23.91 15.01 18.52
C ALA A 258 25.17 14.48 17.78
N ALA A 259 26.25 14.13 18.45
CA ALA A 259 27.51 13.90 17.77
C ALA A 259 27.73 12.43 17.31
N ASN A 260 27.06 11.45 17.92
CA ASN A 260 27.46 10.05 17.74
C ASN A 260 26.35 9.09 17.23
N GLY A 261 25.10 9.54 17.05
CA GLY A 261 24.01 8.67 16.59
C GLY A 261 23.73 7.44 17.49
N THR A 262 24.36 7.37 18.67
CA THR A 262 24.23 6.23 19.58
C THR A 262 23.52 6.64 20.85
N VAL A 263 22.45 5.93 21.22
CA VAL A 263 21.67 6.16 22.43
C VAL A 263 21.70 4.93 23.33
N THR A 264 21.77 5.13 24.63
CA THR A 264 21.78 4.05 25.63
C THR A 264 20.43 4.00 26.33
N VAL A 265 19.85 2.82 26.42
CA VAL A 265 18.53 2.56 27.03
C VAL A 265 18.67 1.72 28.31
N SER A 266 17.67 1.83 29.18
CA SER A 266 17.65 1.07 30.46
C SER A 266 17.21 -0.37 30.27
N GLU A 267 16.38 -0.62 29.28
CA GLU A 267 15.80 -1.92 28.99
C GLU A 267 16.78 -2.78 28.16
N LYS A 268 16.72 -4.08 28.38
CA LYS A 268 17.53 -5.02 27.60
C LYS A 268 16.77 -5.52 26.39
N MET A 269 17.45 -5.56 25.27
CA MET A 269 16.93 -6.05 24.00
C MET A 269 17.84 -7.11 23.38
N ALA A 270 17.30 -7.94 22.51
CA ALA A 270 18.10 -8.90 21.76
C ALA A 270 19.01 -8.14 20.77
N VAL A 271 20.27 -8.54 20.69
CA VAL A 271 21.27 -7.92 19.80
C VAL A 271 20.81 -8.07 18.32
N GLY A 272 20.81 -6.97 17.56
CA GLY A 272 20.42 -6.93 16.16
C GLY A 272 18.89 -6.99 15.92
N ALA A 273 18.05 -7.07 16.96
CA ALA A 273 16.59 -7.19 16.81
C ALA A 273 15.94 -5.95 16.20
N LEU A 274 16.55 -4.79 16.38
CA LEU A 274 16.04 -3.50 15.90
C LEU A 274 16.74 -3.02 14.62
N ALA A 275 17.74 -3.73 14.13
CA ALA A 275 18.46 -3.37 12.91
C ALA A 275 17.51 -3.22 11.71
N GLY A 276 17.58 -2.10 11.01
CA GLY A 276 16.71 -1.76 9.88
C GLY A 276 15.27 -1.36 10.25
N ARG A 277 14.96 -1.21 11.55
CA ARG A 277 13.66 -0.75 12.06
C ARG A 277 13.66 0.76 12.27
N GLN A 278 12.47 1.30 12.42
CA GLN A 278 12.29 2.72 12.69
C GLN A 278 11.73 2.94 14.09
N VAL A 279 12.28 3.94 14.77
CA VAL A 279 11.86 4.36 16.11
C VAL A 279 11.48 5.83 16.12
N LEU A 280 10.66 6.21 17.07
CA LEU A 280 10.29 7.61 17.37
C LEU A 280 11.06 8.06 18.62
N VAL A 281 11.84 9.14 18.46
CA VAL A 281 12.54 9.79 19.56
C VAL A 281 12.10 11.24 19.57
N ASN A 282 11.45 11.69 20.65
CA ASN A 282 10.90 13.05 20.75
C ASN A 282 10.03 13.46 19.55
N GLY A 283 9.22 12.51 19.01
CA GLY A 283 8.37 12.76 17.85
C GLY A 283 9.10 12.76 16.50
N VAL A 284 10.42 12.55 16.47
CA VAL A 284 11.21 12.44 15.23
C VAL A 284 11.40 10.96 14.90
N LYS A 285 11.06 10.59 13.69
CA LYS A 285 11.19 9.22 13.16
C LYS A 285 12.62 9.01 12.65
N VAL A 286 13.29 7.96 13.15
CA VAL A 286 14.69 7.65 12.82
C VAL A 286 14.87 6.16 12.59
N GLY A 287 15.70 5.81 11.61
CA GLY A 287 16.14 4.45 11.39
C GLY A 287 17.17 3.98 12.43
N VAL A 288 17.10 2.69 12.76
CA VAL A 288 18.09 2.02 13.61
C VAL A 288 19.02 1.23 12.71
N LEU A 289 20.29 1.57 12.69
CA LEU A 289 21.31 0.85 11.92
C LEU A 289 21.60 -0.51 12.53
N ASP A 290 21.78 -0.54 13.86
CA ASP A 290 22.04 -1.77 14.62
C ASP A 290 21.72 -1.53 16.11
N ASN A 291 21.61 -2.59 16.89
CA ASN A 291 21.48 -2.51 18.33
C ASN A 291 22.30 -3.56 19.08
N THR A 292 22.83 -3.19 20.23
CA THR A 292 23.34 -4.12 21.25
C THR A 292 22.24 -4.45 22.26
N ASP A 293 22.59 -5.05 23.39
CA ASP A 293 21.64 -5.37 24.46
C ASP A 293 21.06 -4.15 25.18
N SER A 294 21.74 -2.99 25.10
CA SER A 294 21.38 -1.74 25.81
C SER A 294 21.68 -0.46 25.03
N MET A 295 22.11 -0.55 23.78
CA MET A 295 22.45 0.60 22.95
C MET A 295 21.80 0.49 21.57
N LEU A 296 21.26 1.60 21.06
CA LEU A 296 20.76 1.77 19.70
C LEU A 296 21.72 2.66 18.90
N MET A 297 22.05 2.22 17.69
CA MET A 297 22.78 3.02 16.69
C MET A 297 21.76 3.59 15.71
N LEU A 298 21.55 4.89 15.73
CA LEU A 298 20.59 5.60 14.89
C LEU A 298 21.23 6.08 13.58
N GLU A 299 20.45 6.12 12.51
CA GLU A 299 20.91 6.67 11.22
C GLU A 299 21.22 8.15 11.30
N ASP A 300 20.41 8.90 12.08
CA ASP A 300 20.54 10.33 12.23
C ASP A 300 20.92 10.72 13.67
N ASN A 301 21.60 11.85 13.78
CA ASN A 301 21.94 12.45 15.08
C ASN A 301 20.72 13.17 15.64
N ILE A 302 20.18 12.67 16.73
CA ILE A 302 19.05 13.28 17.43
C ILE A 302 19.50 13.78 18.81
N THR A 303 19.05 14.98 19.14
CA THR A 303 19.21 15.50 20.50
C THR A 303 18.14 14.92 21.41
N CYS A 304 18.55 14.20 22.44
CA CYS A 304 17.66 13.61 23.43
C CYS A 304 18.23 13.77 24.84
N ALA A 305 17.37 13.78 25.86
CA ALA A 305 17.71 13.89 27.26
C ALA A 305 17.59 12.54 27.98
N ALA A 306 18.23 12.40 29.11
CA ALA A 306 18.03 11.26 29.99
C ALA A 306 16.58 11.25 30.50
N GLY A 307 15.93 10.11 30.42
CA GLY A 307 14.52 9.94 30.75
C GLY A 307 13.56 10.12 29.55
N ASP A 308 14.05 10.55 28.39
CA ASP A 308 13.23 10.54 27.17
C ASP A 308 12.86 9.10 26.79
N ILE A 309 11.69 8.95 26.18
CA ILE A 309 11.16 7.65 25.81
C ILE A 309 11.27 7.48 24.29
N ILE A 310 11.79 6.33 23.89
CA ILE A 310 11.84 5.89 22.50
C ILE A 310 10.67 4.92 22.28
N TYR A 311 9.83 5.22 21.29
CA TYR A 311 8.71 4.38 20.90
C TYR A 311 8.97 3.67 19.55
N PRO A 312 8.45 2.48 19.34
CA PRO A 312 8.41 1.89 18.01
C PRO A 312 7.60 2.79 17.06
N ALA A 313 8.20 3.22 15.95
CA ALA A 313 7.51 4.09 14.99
C ALA A 313 6.44 3.35 14.15
N GLU A 314 6.35 2.04 14.30
CA GLU A 314 5.57 1.17 13.41
C GLU A 314 4.24 0.70 14.01
N GLY A 315 4.00 0.88 15.31
CA GLY A 315 2.79 0.41 15.98
C GLY A 315 2.08 1.44 16.84
N GLY A 316 0.95 1.04 17.41
CA GLY A 316 0.16 1.80 18.36
C GLY A 316 0.63 1.65 19.81
N ALA A 317 -0.24 2.05 20.74
CA ALA A 317 -0.02 1.87 22.18
C ALA A 317 0.21 0.39 22.48
N GLU A 318 1.19 0.13 23.36
CA GLU A 318 1.60 -1.24 23.72
C GLU A 318 2.00 -2.12 22.52
N GLY A 319 2.43 -1.50 21.39
CA GLY A 319 2.77 -2.21 20.17
C GLY A 319 1.58 -2.79 19.43
N GLY A 320 0.37 -2.38 19.73
CA GLY A 320 -0.86 -2.82 19.08
C GLY A 320 -0.94 -2.47 17.60
N ALA A 321 -1.83 -3.15 16.89
CA ALA A 321 -2.07 -2.90 15.48
C ALA A 321 -2.75 -1.54 15.26
N VAL A 322 -2.22 -0.75 14.33
CA VAL A 322 -2.81 0.49 13.83
C VAL A 322 -3.12 0.33 12.36
N TYR A 323 -4.32 0.67 11.97
CA TYR A 323 -4.81 0.51 10.61
C TYR A 323 -4.73 1.84 9.85
N GLY A 324 -4.09 1.80 8.69
CA GLY A 324 -3.98 2.95 7.80
C GLY A 324 -5.11 2.99 6.79
N CYS A 325 -6.18 3.71 7.09
CA CYS A 325 -7.29 3.93 6.16
C CYS A 325 -6.92 5.02 5.17
N LEU A 326 -6.99 4.71 3.87
CA LEU A 326 -6.63 5.64 2.80
C LEU A 326 -7.88 6.31 2.22
N PHE A 327 -8.00 7.61 2.41
CA PHE A 327 -9.02 8.43 1.75
C PHE A 327 -8.40 9.07 0.50
N ILE A 328 -8.98 8.81 -0.67
CA ILE A 328 -8.37 9.09 -1.96
C ILE A 328 -9.31 9.90 -2.84
N GLY A 329 -8.78 10.98 -3.42
CA GLY A 329 -9.39 11.72 -4.51
C GLY A 329 -8.93 11.22 -5.89
N LYS A 330 -9.66 11.56 -6.93
CA LYS A 330 -9.34 11.16 -8.31
C LYS A 330 -7.99 11.75 -8.75
N GLY A 331 -7.14 10.92 -9.37
CA GLY A 331 -5.85 11.34 -9.89
C GLY A 331 -4.78 11.57 -8.81
N ALA A 332 -5.00 11.11 -7.57
CA ALA A 332 -4.09 11.29 -6.46
C ALA A 332 -2.73 10.62 -6.68
N TYR A 333 -2.73 9.46 -7.31
CA TYR A 333 -1.54 8.67 -7.61
C TYR A 333 -1.64 8.01 -8.99
N GLY A 334 -0.51 7.60 -9.53
CA GLY A 334 -0.38 6.92 -10.81
C GLY A 334 0.27 5.55 -10.66
N VAL A 335 -0.16 4.62 -11.51
CA VAL A 335 0.44 3.29 -11.65
C VAL A 335 0.66 2.97 -13.13
N ILE A 336 1.47 1.97 -13.39
CA ILE A 336 1.68 1.45 -14.74
C ILE A 336 0.57 0.49 -15.10
N ASP A 337 0.16 0.51 -16.37
CA ASP A 337 -0.78 -0.46 -16.91
C ASP A 337 -0.16 -1.86 -16.89
N LEU A 338 -0.83 -2.77 -16.18
CA LEU A 338 -0.36 -4.15 -16.00
C LEU A 338 -0.44 -4.96 -17.29
N SER A 339 -1.36 -4.60 -18.19
CA SER A 339 -1.56 -5.34 -19.45
C SER A 339 -0.36 -5.27 -20.40
N GLU A 340 0.42 -4.19 -20.31
CA GLU A 340 1.59 -3.99 -21.17
C GLU A 340 2.91 -4.49 -20.55
N GLY A 341 2.95 -4.69 -19.23
CA GLY A 341 4.16 -4.99 -18.48
C GLY A 341 4.26 -6.41 -17.93
N THR A 342 3.21 -7.23 -18.04
CA THR A 342 3.16 -8.58 -17.47
C THR A 342 3.33 -9.67 -18.50
N GLU A 343 4.12 -10.69 -18.16
CA GLU A 343 4.37 -11.86 -19.01
C GLU A 343 4.28 -13.14 -18.18
N VAL A 344 3.52 -14.10 -18.67
CA VAL A 344 3.52 -15.47 -18.15
C VAL A 344 4.57 -16.28 -18.87
N ILE A 345 5.40 -16.97 -18.14
CA ILE A 345 6.49 -17.79 -18.67
C ILE A 345 6.22 -19.24 -18.29
N VAL A 346 5.83 -20.04 -19.27
CA VAL A 346 5.70 -21.48 -19.12
C VAL A 346 6.84 -22.14 -19.89
N LYS A 347 7.68 -22.87 -19.18
CA LYS A 347 8.77 -23.65 -19.77
C LYS A 347 8.45 -25.14 -19.65
N PRO A 348 8.13 -25.80 -20.77
CA PRO A 348 7.87 -27.24 -20.77
C PRO A 348 9.18 -28.01 -20.51
N ARG A 349 9.07 -29.31 -20.22
CA ARG A 349 10.19 -30.22 -20.11
C ARG A 349 11.07 -30.16 -21.36
N GLY A 350 12.39 -30.31 -21.20
CA GLY A 350 13.35 -30.20 -22.29
C GLY A 350 13.73 -28.77 -22.68
N SER A 351 13.13 -27.76 -22.06
CA SER A 351 13.46 -26.35 -22.35
C SER A 351 14.67 -25.82 -21.60
N SER A 352 15.16 -26.54 -20.59
CA SER A 352 16.24 -26.10 -19.69
C SER A 352 17.65 -26.48 -20.18
N GLY A 353 17.77 -27.20 -21.26
CA GLY A 353 19.05 -27.63 -21.87
C GLY A 353 19.95 -28.35 -20.84
N THR A 354 21.23 -27.96 -20.77
CA THR A 354 22.21 -28.60 -19.87
C THR A 354 21.96 -28.42 -18.39
N ALA A 355 21.05 -27.52 -17.98
CA ALA A 355 20.69 -27.35 -16.58
C ALA A 355 19.74 -28.45 -16.05
N ASP A 356 19.10 -29.19 -16.95
CA ASP A 356 18.26 -30.35 -16.66
C ASP A 356 18.47 -31.44 -17.73
N PRO A 357 19.59 -32.18 -17.67
CA PRO A 357 19.97 -33.13 -18.71
C PRO A 357 19.02 -34.32 -18.90
N LEU A 358 18.15 -34.58 -17.91
CA LEU A 358 17.18 -35.66 -17.91
C LEU A 358 15.76 -35.18 -18.19
N ASP A 359 15.57 -33.88 -18.46
CA ASP A 359 14.27 -33.27 -18.75
C ASP A 359 13.18 -33.56 -17.70
N GLN A 360 13.59 -33.53 -16.41
CA GLN A 360 12.71 -33.90 -15.30
C GLN A 360 11.89 -32.73 -14.75
N ARG A 361 12.08 -31.49 -15.24
CA ARG A 361 11.46 -30.30 -14.69
C ARG A 361 10.75 -29.49 -15.77
N SER A 362 9.54 -29.03 -15.43
CA SER A 362 8.85 -27.92 -16.08
C SER A 362 8.75 -26.75 -15.13
N SER A 363 8.57 -25.53 -15.61
CA SER A 363 8.38 -24.36 -14.74
C SER A 363 7.30 -23.45 -15.29
N VAL A 364 6.51 -22.92 -14.37
CA VAL A 364 5.50 -21.89 -14.60
C VAL A 364 5.85 -20.70 -13.71
N GLY A 365 5.79 -19.52 -14.26
CA GLY A 365 6.06 -18.30 -13.51
C GLY A 365 5.49 -17.08 -14.21
N TRP A 366 5.52 -15.96 -13.49
CA TRP A 366 5.14 -14.67 -14.01
C TRP A 366 6.28 -13.66 -13.82
N LYS A 367 6.26 -12.65 -14.66
CA LYS A 367 7.15 -11.51 -14.59
C LYS A 367 6.36 -10.26 -14.95
N GLY A 368 6.48 -9.23 -14.14
CA GLY A 368 5.78 -7.98 -14.36
C GLY A 368 6.67 -6.77 -14.07
N VAL A 369 6.46 -5.69 -14.79
CA VAL A 369 7.10 -4.39 -14.54
C VAL A 369 6.07 -3.49 -13.91
N HIS A 370 6.41 -2.92 -12.75
CA HIS A 370 5.50 -2.05 -12.01
C HIS A 370 6.22 -0.84 -11.44
N ALA A 371 5.49 0.25 -11.34
CA ALA A 371 5.85 1.42 -10.57
C ALA A 371 4.58 2.16 -10.17
N ALA A 372 4.58 2.68 -8.95
CA ALA A 372 3.55 3.55 -8.43
C ALA A 372 4.19 4.87 -7.97
N ALA A 373 3.47 5.97 -8.08
CA ALA A 373 3.93 7.27 -7.60
C ALA A 373 2.76 8.13 -7.13
N ILE A 374 2.96 8.86 -6.04
CA ILE A 374 2.03 9.88 -5.58
C ILE A 374 2.13 11.08 -6.53
N LEU A 375 1.02 11.44 -7.19
CA LEU A 375 0.97 12.58 -8.10
C LEU A 375 0.57 13.86 -7.36
N TYR A 376 -0.43 13.78 -6.51
CA TYR A 376 -0.91 14.89 -5.70
C TYR A 376 -1.09 14.43 -4.25
N ASP A 377 -0.12 14.76 -3.40
CA ASP A 377 -0.17 14.43 -1.97
C ASP A 377 -1.39 15.07 -1.27
N GLU A 378 -1.88 16.17 -1.80
CA GLU A 378 -3.06 16.88 -1.31
C GLU A 378 -4.38 16.10 -1.52
N TYR A 379 -4.38 15.12 -2.43
CA TYR A 379 -5.56 14.31 -2.76
C TYR A 379 -5.57 12.96 -2.05
N ILE A 380 -4.56 12.71 -1.21
CA ILE A 380 -4.45 11.52 -0.37
C ILE A 380 -4.47 11.95 1.08
N LEU A 381 -5.34 11.34 1.86
CA LEU A 381 -5.39 11.52 3.30
C LEU A 381 -5.35 10.16 3.97
N ARG A 382 -4.36 9.93 4.80
CA ARG A 382 -4.27 8.73 5.62
C ARG A 382 -4.90 8.99 6.99
N VAL A 383 -5.90 8.21 7.35
CA VAL A 383 -6.47 8.19 8.69
C VAL A 383 -5.93 6.96 9.40
N GLU A 384 -5.22 7.17 10.49
CA GLU A 384 -4.69 6.09 11.30
C GLU A 384 -5.58 5.90 12.53
N CYS A 385 -6.04 4.66 12.72
CA CYS A 385 -6.93 4.30 13.82
C CYS A 385 -6.61 2.92 14.38
N GLY A 386 -7.02 2.65 15.60
CA GLY A 386 -7.09 1.31 16.14
C GLY A 386 -8.39 0.61 15.75
N SER A 387 -8.60 -0.58 16.29
CA SER A 387 -9.86 -1.32 16.16
C SER A 387 -10.22 -2.01 17.46
N SER A 388 -11.51 -2.05 17.78
CA SER A 388 -11.98 -2.84 18.91
C SER A 388 -12.05 -4.33 18.64
N TYR A 389 -12.01 -4.72 17.37
CA TYR A 389 -12.07 -6.11 16.95
C TYR A 389 -10.75 -6.83 17.23
N SER A 390 -9.62 -6.25 16.85
CA SER A 390 -8.29 -6.86 17.02
C SER A 390 -7.21 -5.79 17.19
N GLU A 391 -6.27 -6.06 18.10
CA GLU A 391 -4.99 -5.33 18.23
C GLU A 391 -3.81 -6.24 17.87
N GLU A 392 -4.08 -7.49 17.51
CA GLU A 392 -3.06 -8.51 17.30
C GLU A 392 -2.80 -8.83 15.84
N ASP A 393 -3.48 -8.12 14.92
CA ASP A 393 -3.29 -8.33 13.49
C ASP A 393 -1.83 -8.04 13.10
N MET A 394 -1.27 -8.92 12.29
CA MET A 394 0.14 -8.83 11.90
C MET A 394 0.36 -7.67 10.93
N ALA A 395 1.51 -7.02 11.04
CA ALA A 395 1.93 -6.03 10.05
C ALA A 395 2.07 -6.67 8.66
N ASN A 396 1.66 -5.93 7.65
CA ASN A 396 1.65 -6.40 6.26
C ASN A 396 2.39 -5.45 5.29
#